data_4431644c38f95f53c4a7d129434563dc
#
_entry.id   4431644c38f95f53c4a7d129434563dc
#
_cell.length_a   1.000
_cell.length_b   1.000
_cell.length_c   1.000
_cell.angle_alpha   90.00
_cell.angle_beta   90.00
_cell.angle_gamma   90.00
#
_symmetry.space_group_name_H-M   'P 1'
#
loop_
_entity.id
_entity.type
_entity.pdbx_description
1 polymer ?
#
loop_
_entity_poly.entity_id
_entity_poly.type
_entity_poly.pdbx_seq_one_letter_code
_entity_poly.pdbx_strand_id
1 'polypeptide(L)'
;MLFRSSSVYSFAADRKVLLQATNRLRNAAGNVYYNEKCTGAVVGQQPFGGARASGTNDKAGSISIFYRFVSARSIKENFVGLESYLYPSNLV
;
A
#
# COMPACT_ATOMS: atom_id res chain seq x y z
N MET A 1 7.47 16.61 -19.82
CA MET A 1 6.83 15.31 -20.12
C MET A 1 7.20 14.35 -18.99
N LEU A 2 6.27 13.99 -18.14
CA LEU A 2 6.52 13.04 -17.04
C LEU A 2 6.41 11.63 -17.61
N PHE A 3 7.53 10.95 -17.74
CA PHE A 3 7.52 9.52 -18.06
C PHE A 3 6.83 8.76 -16.93
N ARG A 4 5.84 7.99 -17.29
CA ARG A 4 5.14 7.07 -16.37
C ARG A 4 5.49 5.67 -16.79
N SER A 5 6.26 4.97 -15.96
CA SER A 5 6.52 3.55 -16.15
C SER A 5 5.72 2.74 -15.13
N SER A 6 5.28 1.57 -15.53
CA SER A 6 4.70 0.61 -14.58
C SER A 6 5.76 0.06 -13.64
N SER A 7 6.98 -0.11 -14.14
CA SER A 7 8.09 -0.69 -13.38
C SER A 7 9.41 -0.03 -13.70
N VAL A 8 10.29 0.04 -12.71
CA VAL A 8 11.67 0.48 -12.82
C VAL A 8 12.58 -0.60 -12.23
N TYR A 9 13.67 -0.88 -12.93
CA TYR A 9 14.69 -1.84 -12.51
C TYR A 9 16.00 -1.10 -12.35
N SER A 10 16.68 -1.32 -11.23
CA SER A 10 17.97 -0.71 -10.93
C SER A 10 18.95 -1.79 -10.46
N PHE A 11 20.13 -1.78 -11.06
CA PHE A 11 21.18 -2.74 -10.76
C PHE A 11 22.42 -1.99 -10.26
N ALA A 12 22.82 -2.27 -9.04
CA ALA A 12 24.03 -1.74 -8.45
C ALA A 12 24.47 -2.60 -7.26
N ALA A 13 25.78 -2.79 -7.10
CA ALA A 13 26.34 -3.42 -5.92
C ALA A 13 26.36 -2.47 -4.71
N ASP A 14 26.56 -1.17 -4.96
CA ASP A 14 26.58 -0.17 -3.90
C ASP A 14 25.18 0.24 -3.46
N ARG A 15 24.87 0.01 -2.19
CA ARG A 15 23.60 0.39 -1.56
C ARG A 15 23.34 1.89 -1.58
N LYS A 16 24.36 2.73 -1.56
CA LYS A 16 24.21 4.19 -1.65
C LYS A 16 23.66 4.62 -3.01
N VAL A 17 24.11 3.97 -4.08
CA VAL A 17 23.59 4.22 -5.43
C VAL A 17 22.11 3.83 -5.52
N LEU A 18 21.73 2.69 -4.96
CA LEU A 18 20.32 2.26 -4.91
C LEU A 18 19.46 3.25 -4.11
N LEU A 19 19.97 3.77 -2.99
CA LEU A 19 19.27 4.78 -2.19
C LEU A 19 19.08 6.09 -2.98
N GLN A 20 20.09 6.54 -3.70
CA GLN A 20 19.97 7.72 -4.56
C GLN A 20 18.94 7.50 -5.67
N ALA A 21 18.95 6.33 -6.30
CA ALA A 21 17.97 5.94 -7.32
C ALA A 21 16.56 5.95 -6.72
N THR A 22 16.35 5.36 -5.53
CA THR A 22 15.08 5.36 -4.81
C THR A 22 14.53 6.77 -4.63
N ASN A 23 15.36 7.68 -4.13
CA ASN A 23 14.95 9.06 -3.85
C ASN A 23 14.62 9.84 -5.13
N ARG A 24 15.40 9.65 -6.18
CA ARG A 24 15.18 10.36 -7.45
C ARG A 24 14.00 9.80 -8.25
N LEU A 25 13.79 8.49 -8.19
CA LEU A 25 12.80 7.78 -9.00
C LEU A 25 11.50 7.47 -8.24
N ARG A 26 11.33 7.90 -7.01
CA ARG A 26 10.17 7.59 -6.14
C ARG A 26 8.80 7.84 -6.78
N ASN A 27 8.71 8.76 -7.74
CA ASN A 27 7.49 9.10 -8.45
C ASN A 27 7.46 8.60 -9.91
N ALA A 28 8.48 7.85 -10.34
CA ALA A 28 8.61 7.42 -11.73
C ALA A 28 7.81 6.15 -12.03
N ALA A 29 7.73 5.23 -11.06
CA ALA A 29 7.04 3.95 -11.23
C ALA A 29 6.34 3.50 -9.96
N GLY A 30 5.35 2.64 -10.13
CA GLY A 30 4.64 2.00 -9.03
C GLY A 30 5.33 0.77 -8.46
N ASN A 31 6.07 0.05 -9.31
CA ASN A 31 6.88 -1.10 -8.90
C ASN A 31 8.35 -0.79 -9.15
N VAL A 32 9.17 -1.00 -8.15
CA VAL A 32 10.62 -0.76 -8.21
C VAL A 32 11.34 -2.04 -7.77
N TYR A 33 12.32 -2.45 -8.56
CA TYR A 33 13.07 -3.67 -8.36
C TYR A 33 14.56 -3.36 -8.30
N TYR A 34 15.24 -3.88 -7.29
CA TYR A 34 16.68 -3.73 -7.12
C TYR A 34 17.38 -5.08 -7.28
N ASN A 35 18.28 -5.19 -8.24
CA ASN A 35 19.07 -6.40 -8.51
C ASN A 35 18.18 -7.64 -8.70
N GLU A 36 17.00 -7.47 -9.27
CA GLU A 36 16.01 -8.51 -9.48
C GLU A 36 15.73 -8.71 -10.97
N LYS A 37 15.12 -9.82 -11.31
CA LYS A 37 14.71 -10.12 -12.68
C LYS A 37 13.78 -9.06 -13.23
N CYS A 38 14.01 -8.67 -14.49
CA CYS A 38 13.18 -7.73 -15.21
C CYS A 38 11.83 -8.37 -15.63
N THR A 39 11.02 -8.72 -14.66
CA THR A 39 9.68 -9.28 -14.85
C THR A 39 8.63 -8.35 -14.25
N GLY A 40 7.37 -8.58 -14.57
CA GLY A 40 6.26 -7.90 -13.89
C GLY A 40 6.09 -8.36 -12.45
N ALA A 41 5.15 -7.74 -11.75
CA ALA A 41 4.78 -8.15 -10.40
C ALA A 41 4.28 -9.60 -10.38
N VAL A 42 4.71 -10.34 -9.38
CA VAL A 42 4.31 -11.74 -9.16
C VAL A 42 3.33 -11.79 -8.00
N VAL A 43 2.15 -12.31 -8.27
CA VAL A 43 1.10 -12.48 -7.24
C VAL A 43 1.64 -13.30 -6.07
N GLY A 44 1.40 -12.81 -4.86
CA GLY A 44 1.91 -13.43 -3.63
C GLY A 44 3.32 -13.00 -3.22
N GLN A 45 4.08 -12.34 -4.10
CA GLN A 45 5.38 -11.76 -3.76
C GLN A 45 5.29 -10.24 -3.57
N GLN A 46 4.72 -9.54 -4.54
CA GLN A 46 4.43 -8.12 -4.43
C GLN A 46 3.15 -7.76 -5.21
N PRO A 47 2.36 -6.83 -4.71
CA PRO A 47 1.23 -6.30 -5.46
C PRO A 47 1.70 -5.36 -6.57
N PHE A 48 0.81 -5.10 -7.52
CA PHE A 48 1.00 -3.99 -8.45
C PHE A 48 0.94 -2.66 -7.70
N GLY A 49 1.96 -1.85 -7.90
CA GLY A 49 2.03 -0.50 -7.35
C GLY A 49 1.63 0.56 -8.38
N GLY A 50 1.55 1.78 -7.93
CA GLY A 50 1.32 2.93 -8.80
C GLY A 50 0.57 4.04 -8.08
N ALA A 51 0.66 5.23 -8.67
CA ALA A 51 -0.01 6.42 -8.17
C ALA A 51 -0.58 7.22 -9.33
N ARG A 52 -1.37 8.24 -9.04
CA ARG A 52 -1.97 9.14 -10.02
C ARG A 52 -2.88 8.37 -10.99
N ALA A 53 -2.57 8.36 -12.28
CA ALA A 53 -3.35 7.66 -13.30
C ALA A 53 -2.99 6.18 -13.47
N SER A 54 -2.15 5.62 -12.59
CA SER A 54 -1.69 4.22 -12.66
C SER A 54 -2.67 3.21 -12.04
N GLY A 55 -3.83 3.64 -11.61
CA GLY A 55 -4.85 2.80 -11.01
C GLY A 55 -5.28 3.28 -9.63
N THR A 56 -6.08 2.48 -8.94
CA THR A 56 -6.59 2.77 -7.61
C THR A 56 -5.56 2.44 -6.53
N ASN A 57 -5.80 2.90 -5.31
CA ASN A 57 -4.99 2.54 -4.15
C ASN A 57 -5.18 1.08 -3.71
N ASP A 58 -6.23 0.42 -4.18
CA ASP A 58 -6.48 -1.00 -3.94
C ASP A 58 -5.71 -1.80 -4.95
N LYS A 59 -4.47 -2.11 -4.63
CA LYS A 59 -3.51 -2.65 -5.58
C LYS A 59 -3.83 -4.10 -5.95
N ALA A 60 -3.92 -4.38 -7.24
CA ALA A 60 -4.08 -5.74 -7.77
C ALA A 60 -2.95 -6.66 -7.26
N GLY A 61 -3.28 -7.87 -6.91
CA GLY A 61 -2.33 -8.83 -6.32
C GLY A 61 -2.07 -8.63 -4.83
N SER A 62 -2.76 -7.69 -4.17
CA SER A 62 -2.74 -7.54 -2.71
C SER A 62 -4.10 -7.88 -2.11
N ILE A 63 -4.10 -8.19 -0.81
CA ILE A 63 -5.34 -8.43 -0.06
C ILE A 63 -6.25 -7.19 -0.03
N SER A 64 -5.69 -6.01 -0.21
CA SER A 64 -6.44 -4.75 -0.17
C SER A 64 -7.56 -4.68 -1.20
N ILE A 65 -7.40 -5.36 -2.34
CA ILE A 65 -8.44 -5.36 -3.39
C ILE A 65 -9.73 -6.01 -2.91
N PHE A 66 -9.66 -6.97 -1.96
CA PHE A 66 -10.85 -7.65 -1.44
C PHE A 66 -11.78 -6.69 -0.69
N TYR A 67 -11.26 -5.60 -0.14
CA TYR A 67 -12.11 -4.57 0.51
C TYR A 67 -13.14 -3.95 -0.42
N ARG A 68 -12.95 -4.06 -1.74
CA ARG A 68 -13.94 -3.62 -2.73
C ARG A 68 -15.12 -4.58 -2.87
N PHE A 69 -14.97 -5.81 -2.42
CA PHE A 69 -15.96 -6.87 -2.60
C PHE A 69 -16.64 -7.27 -1.29
N VAL A 70 -16.22 -6.69 -0.16
CA VAL A 70 -16.77 -7.00 1.16
C VAL A 70 -17.28 -5.74 1.83
N SER A 71 -18.33 -5.90 2.65
CA SER A 71 -18.83 -4.84 3.51
C SER A 71 -18.41 -5.13 4.94
N ALA A 72 -17.63 -4.23 5.52
CA ALA A 72 -17.24 -4.35 6.91
C ALA A 72 -18.43 -4.16 7.83
N ARG A 73 -18.58 -5.06 8.81
CA ARG A 73 -19.59 -4.97 9.86
C ARG A 73 -18.90 -4.88 11.21
N SER A 74 -19.22 -3.83 11.96
CA SER A 74 -18.75 -3.67 13.33
C SER A 74 -19.85 -4.05 14.29
N ILE A 75 -19.53 -4.88 15.27
CA ILE A 75 -20.43 -5.28 16.36
C ILE A 75 -19.77 -4.86 17.66
N LYS A 76 -20.45 -4.08 18.47
CA LYS A 76 -20.05 -3.71 19.81
C LYS A 76 -21.13 -4.19 20.78
N GLU A 77 -20.74 -5.01 21.71
CA GLU A 77 -21.61 -5.52 22.77
C GLU A 77 -21.03 -5.15 24.14
N ASN A 78 -21.89 -4.71 25.03
CA ASN A 78 -21.53 -4.47 26.41
C ASN A 78 -22.17 -5.55 27.28
N PHE A 79 -21.36 -6.35 27.96
CA PHE A 79 -21.83 -7.44 28.81
C PHE A 79 -22.30 -6.96 30.20
N VAL A 80 -21.94 -5.73 30.56
CA VAL A 80 -22.46 -5.07 31.76
C VAL A 80 -23.49 -4.05 31.33
N GLY A 81 -24.67 -4.07 31.94
CA GLY A 81 -25.73 -3.12 31.62
C GLY A 81 -25.27 -1.67 31.75
N LEU A 82 -25.81 -0.81 30.89
CA LEU A 82 -25.53 0.61 30.95
C LEU A 82 -26.30 1.23 32.11
N GLU A 83 -25.59 1.73 33.12
CA GLU A 83 -26.17 2.40 34.30
C GLU A 83 -26.19 3.93 34.11
N SER A 84 -25.39 4.46 33.16
CA SER A 84 -25.32 5.89 32.86
C SER A 84 -25.35 6.13 31.37
N TYR A 85 -26.01 7.21 30.96
CA TYR A 85 -25.97 7.70 29.58
C TYR A 85 -24.68 8.45 29.22
N LEU A 86 -23.89 8.77 30.22
CA LEU A 86 -22.59 9.43 30.02
C LEU A 86 -21.46 8.42 29.89
N TYR A 87 -20.56 8.69 28.96
CA TYR A 87 -19.28 7.98 28.93
C TYR A 87 -18.39 8.41 30.10
N PRO A 88 -17.53 7.52 30.64
CA PRO A 88 -16.60 7.87 31.72
C PRO A 88 -15.72 9.10 31.39
N SER A 89 -15.37 9.29 30.14
CA SER A 89 -14.62 10.47 29.67
C SER A 89 -15.39 11.81 29.82
N ASN A 90 -16.70 11.77 30.04
CA ASN A 90 -17.55 12.96 30.22
C ASN A 90 -17.82 13.25 31.71
N LEU A 91 -17.29 12.42 32.61
CA LEU A 91 -17.39 12.57 34.04
C LEU A 91 -16.13 13.26 34.58
N VAL A 92 -15.93 14.53 34.23
CA VAL A 92 -14.80 15.35 34.72
C VAL A 92 -15.33 16.35 35.73
#